data_fe4b3d88f818efff0e4fb7d78f84d1c9
#
_entry.id   fe4b3d88f818efff0e4fb7d78f84d1c9
#
_cell.length_a   1.000
_cell.length_b   1.000
_cell.length_c   1.000
_cell.angle_alpha   90.00
_cell.angle_beta   90.00
_cell.angle_gamma   90.00
#
_symmetry.space_group_name_H-M   'P 1'
#
loop_
_entity.id
_entity.type
_entity.pdbx_description
1 polymer ?
#
loop_
_entity_poly.entity_id
_entity_poly.type
_entity_poly.pdbx_seq_one_letter_code
_entity_poly.pdbx_strand_id
1 'polypeptide(L)'
;MVGFTVVALSATLSGCSIDSVIWGPDGARVIQTTEELVDDMSTGEASGLICDESVADLGEATDWVGLSAGEPEHFVADYWEKQAALDPQWSINLEGLPEGLSPGSTYPGDVFYRETDEGLCVIDIAWSTLVDVG
;
A
#
# COMPACT_ATOMS: atom_id res chain seq x y z
N MET A 1 40.09 -26.79 -21.09
CA MET A 1 39.71 -25.79 -20.81
C MET A 1 38.45 -25.65 -20.25
N VAL A 2 38.25 -25.16 -19.28
CA VAL A 2 37.14 -25.13 -18.68
C VAL A 2 36.49 -23.96 -18.68
N GLY A 3 35.47 -23.95 -19.10
CA GLY A 3 34.76 -22.84 -19.07
C GLY A 3 34.03 -22.79 -17.88
N PHE A 4 34.10 -22.04 -17.01
CA PHE A 4 33.22 -21.95 -16.14
C PHE A 4 32.48 -20.93 -16.07
N THR A 5 31.31 -21.05 -15.88
CA THR A 5 30.35 -20.18 -15.92
C THR A 5 30.11 -19.79 -14.58
N VAL A 6 30.43 -18.71 -14.28
CA VAL A 6 30.09 -18.20 -13.09
C VAL A 6 28.78 -17.66 -13.16
N VAL A 7 27.88 -18.27 -12.58
CA VAL A 7 26.57 -17.80 -12.60
C VAL A 7 26.44 -16.88 -11.47
N ALA A 8 26.27 -15.71 -11.75
CA ALA A 8 26.06 -14.76 -10.78
C ALA A 8 24.67 -14.72 -10.35
N LEU A 9 24.35 -15.53 -9.45
CA LEU A 9 23.04 -15.54 -9.07
C LEU A 9 22.63 -14.52 -8.14
N SER A 10 23.47 -13.82 -7.66
CA SER A 10 23.14 -12.92 -6.65
C SER A 10 22.32 -11.81 -6.94
N ALA A 11 22.16 -11.56 -8.14
CA ALA A 11 21.48 -10.38 -8.49
C ALA A 11 20.06 -10.35 -8.14
N THR A 12 19.55 -11.41 -7.70
CA THR A 12 18.15 -11.44 -7.52
C THR A 12 17.70 -11.05 -6.16
N LEU A 13 18.57 -10.68 -5.29
CA LEU A 13 18.11 -10.28 -4.00
C LEU A 13 17.55 -8.92 -4.07
N SER A 14 16.31 -8.86 -4.34
CA SER A 14 15.63 -7.60 -4.43
C SER A 14 15.21 -7.14 -3.05
N GLY A 15 14.67 -5.98 -2.95
CA GLY A 15 14.11 -5.46 -1.73
C GLY A 15 13.00 -6.33 -1.19
N CYS A 16 12.35 -7.08 -2.06
CA CYS A 16 11.29 -7.97 -1.62
C CYS A 16 11.78 -9.01 -0.65
N SER A 17 13.01 -9.47 -0.79
CA SER A 17 13.57 -10.44 0.14
C SER A 17 13.74 -9.85 1.53
N ILE A 18 14.08 -8.59 1.61
CA ILE A 18 14.24 -7.92 2.89
C ILE A 18 12.88 -7.76 3.55
N ASP A 19 11.88 -7.34 2.79
CA ASP A 19 10.54 -7.20 3.32
C ASP A 19 9.99 -8.53 3.82
N SER A 20 10.26 -9.60 3.12
CA SER A 20 9.83 -10.93 3.54
C SER A 20 10.49 -11.36 4.85
N VAL A 21 11.71 -10.95 5.08
CA VAL A 21 12.40 -11.28 6.33
C VAL A 21 11.82 -10.49 7.50
N ILE A 22 11.49 -9.23 7.28
CA ILE A 22 10.99 -8.37 8.33
C ILE A 22 9.49 -8.59 8.59
N TRP A 23 8.71 -8.67 7.53
CA TRP A 23 7.25 -8.68 7.64
C TRP A 23 6.60 -10.01 7.34
N GLY A 24 7.38 -11.00 6.94
CA GLY A 24 6.88 -12.27 6.43
C GLY A 24 6.43 -12.15 4.98
N PRO A 25 6.16 -13.26 4.32
CA PRO A 25 5.77 -13.25 2.90
C PRO A 25 4.44 -12.51 2.66
N ASP A 26 3.51 -12.64 3.59
CA ASP A 26 2.21 -11.98 3.42
C ASP A 26 2.32 -10.47 3.62
N GLY A 27 3.09 -10.03 4.61
CA GLY A 27 3.33 -8.60 4.82
C GLY A 27 4.08 -7.98 3.66
N ALA A 28 5.06 -8.69 3.11
CA ALA A 28 5.80 -8.22 1.95
C ALA A 28 4.87 -8.04 0.74
N ARG A 29 3.91 -8.94 0.59
CA ARG A 29 2.94 -8.85 -0.49
C ARG A 29 2.06 -7.60 -0.33
N VAL A 30 1.68 -7.28 0.90
CA VAL A 30 0.90 -6.06 1.18
C VAL A 30 1.71 -4.83 0.78
N ILE A 31 2.98 -4.79 1.12
CA ILE A 31 3.87 -3.68 0.76
C ILE A 31 3.95 -3.54 -0.75
N GLN A 32 4.21 -4.63 -1.46
CA GLN A 32 4.34 -4.60 -2.92
C GLN A 32 3.05 -4.17 -3.60
N THR A 33 1.93 -4.66 -3.12
CA THR A 33 0.62 -4.29 -3.66
C THR A 33 0.36 -2.80 -3.43
N THR A 34 0.74 -2.29 -2.27
CA THR A 34 0.55 -0.88 -1.95
C THR A 34 1.44 0.02 -2.83
N GLU A 35 2.68 -0.40 -3.08
CA GLU A 35 3.55 0.35 -3.97
C GLU A 35 3.00 0.40 -5.39
N GLU A 36 2.43 -0.70 -5.85
CA GLU A 36 1.77 -0.75 -7.15
C GLU A 36 0.55 0.16 -7.18
N LEU A 37 -0.24 0.15 -6.11
CA LEU A 37 -1.41 1.02 -5.98
C LEU A 37 -1.00 2.49 -6.06
N VAL A 38 0.01 2.88 -5.28
CA VAL A 38 0.48 4.26 -5.26
C VAL A 38 0.98 4.68 -6.65
N ASP A 39 1.70 3.80 -7.31
CA ASP A 39 2.22 4.08 -8.66
C ASP A 39 1.06 4.27 -9.65
N ASP A 40 0.10 3.37 -9.65
CA ASP A 40 -1.06 3.46 -10.54
C ASP A 40 -1.84 4.74 -10.27
N MET A 41 -2.13 5.01 -9.01
CA MET A 41 -2.94 6.18 -8.67
C MET A 41 -2.21 7.49 -8.98
N SER A 42 -0.92 7.57 -8.70
CA SER A 42 -0.15 8.79 -8.91
C SER A 42 0.05 9.12 -10.39
N THR A 43 -0.04 8.12 -11.26
CA THR A 43 0.05 8.34 -12.70
C THR A 43 -1.32 8.52 -13.34
N GLY A 44 -2.38 8.43 -12.56
CA GLY A 44 -3.74 8.60 -13.07
C GLY A 44 -4.29 7.38 -13.79
N GLU A 45 -3.67 6.24 -13.62
CA GLU A 45 -4.14 5.02 -14.25
C GLU A 45 -5.19 4.34 -13.38
N ALA A 46 -6.15 3.69 -14.00
CA ALA A 46 -7.14 2.92 -13.26
C ALA A 46 -6.44 1.69 -12.68
N SER A 47 -6.48 1.54 -11.38
CA SER A 47 -5.86 0.39 -10.73
C SER A 47 -6.77 -0.83 -10.81
N GLY A 48 -6.19 -1.97 -11.18
CA GLY A 48 -6.89 -3.23 -11.13
C GLY A 48 -6.93 -3.84 -9.73
N LEU A 49 -6.43 -3.10 -8.74
CA LEU A 49 -6.33 -3.58 -7.37
C LEU A 49 -7.52 -3.26 -6.49
N ILE A 50 -8.57 -2.69 -7.04
CA ILE A 50 -9.74 -2.25 -6.27
C ILE A 50 -10.77 -3.37 -6.21
N CYS A 51 -11.23 -3.71 -5.01
CA CYS A 51 -12.27 -4.74 -4.87
C CYS A 51 -13.57 -4.28 -5.54
N ASP A 52 -14.35 -5.20 -6.02
CA ASP A 52 -15.65 -4.89 -6.64
C ASP A 52 -16.58 -4.18 -5.65
N GLU A 53 -16.56 -4.58 -4.39
CA GLU A 53 -17.39 -3.95 -3.39
C GLU A 53 -16.67 -2.84 -2.63
N SER A 54 -15.58 -2.32 -3.14
CA SER A 54 -14.83 -1.26 -2.47
C SER A 54 -15.69 -0.01 -2.27
N VAL A 55 -15.56 0.59 -1.12
CA VAL A 55 -16.19 1.86 -0.80
C VAL A 55 -15.16 2.98 -0.75
N ALA A 56 -13.95 2.71 -1.19
CA ALA A 56 -12.84 3.65 -1.09
C ALA A 56 -13.07 4.89 -1.94
N ASP A 57 -12.78 6.05 -1.34
CA ASP A 57 -12.64 7.27 -2.10
C ASP A 57 -11.19 7.30 -2.57
N LEU A 58 -10.99 7.21 -3.87
CA LEU A 58 -9.64 7.13 -4.43
C LEU A 58 -9.01 8.50 -4.67
N GLY A 59 -9.78 9.56 -4.61
CA GLY A 59 -9.25 10.90 -4.82
C GLY A 59 -8.73 11.12 -6.24
N GLU A 60 -7.77 11.99 -6.36
CA GLU A 60 -7.17 12.33 -7.65
C GLU A 60 -5.71 11.92 -7.67
N ALA A 61 -5.12 11.88 -8.85
CA ALA A 61 -3.72 11.46 -9.00
C ALA A 61 -2.76 12.29 -8.14
N THR A 62 -3.00 13.58 -8.04
CA THR A 62 -2.13 14.46 -7.26
C THR A 62 -2.15 14.14 -5.76
N ASP A 63 -3.19 13.48 -5.29
CA ASP A 63 -3.27 13.09 -3.87
C ASP A 63 -2.29 11.98 -3.54
N TRP A 64 -1.80 11.26 -4.53
CA TRP A 64 -0.93 10.09 -4.32
C TRP A 64 0.55 10.36 -4.60
N VAL A 65 0.87 11.47 -5.23
CA VAL A 65 2.26 11.80 -5.57
C VAL A 65 3.04 12.09 -4.29
N GLY A 66 4.13 11.40 -4.08
CA GLY A 66 4.95 11.58 -2.89
C GLY A 66 4.65 10.61 -1.76
N LEU A 67 3.64 9.76 -1.93
CA LEU A 67 3.32 8.74 -0.94
C LEU A 67 4.08 7.44 -1.23
N SER A 68 4.29 6.66 -0.17
CA SER A 68 4.92 5.36 -0.28
C SER A 68 4.30 4.41 0.74
N ALA A 69 4.55 3.12 0.58
CA ALA A 69 4.02 2.11 1.50
C ALA A 69 4.75 2.20 2.84
N GLY A 70 3.98 2.13 3.90
CA GLY A 70 4.51 2.09 5.25
C GLY A 70 4.61 0.67 5.79
N GLU A 71 4.07 0.45 6.98
CA GLU A 71 4.19 -0.83 7.68
C GLU A 71 2.87 -1.60 7.61
N PRO A 72 2.90 -2.82 7.05
CA PRO A 72 1.69 -3.64 6.98
C PRO A 72 1.38 -4.24 8.33
N GLU A 73 0.09 -4.40 8.63
CA GLU A 73 -0.32 -5.12 9.82
C GLU A 73 -1.62 -5.85 9.56
N HIS A 74 -1.85 -6.90 10.32
CA HIS A 74 -3.13 -7.58 10.28
C HIS A 74 -4.19 -6.62 10.78
N PHE A 75 -5.34 -6.63 10.15
CA PHE A 75 -6.40 -5.69 10.50
C PHE A 75 -6.89 -5.89 11.94
N VAL A 76 -7.01 -4.80 12.67
CA VAL A 76 -7.48 -4.82 14.05
C VAL A 76 -8.80 -4.05 14.13
N ALA A 77 -9.89 -4.78 14.26
CA ALA A 77 -11.23 -4.21 14.24
C ALA A 77 -11.46 -3.15 15.34
N ASP A 78 -10.83 -3.32 16.46
CA ASP A 78 -11.01 -2.39 17.58
C ASP A 78 -10.51 -0.98 17.28
N TYR A 79 -9.55 -0.86 16.39
CA TYR A 79 -9.01 0.44 16.03
C TYR A 79 -9.74 1.07 14.84
N TRP A 80 -10.47 0.27 14.08
CA TRP A 80 -11.06 0.73 12.83
C TRP A 80 -12.51 0.26 12.71
N GLU A 81 -13.37 0.75 13.59
CA GLU A 81 -14.76 0.31 13.65
C GLU A 81 -15.52 0.43 12.34
N LYS A 82 -15.25 1.52 11.62
CA LYS A 82 -15.92 1.76 10.36
C LYS A 82 -15.55 0.73 9.33
N GLN A 83 -14.26 0.39 9.25
CA GLN A 83 -13.76 -0.56 8.27
C GLN A 83 -14.05 -2.02 8.69
N ALA A 84 -14.28 -2.26 9.98
CA ALA A 84 -14.55 -3.61 10.46
C ALA A 84 -15.74 -4.26 9.77
N ALA A 85 -16.74 -3.48 9.41
CA ALA A 85 -17.91 -4.00 8.71
C ALA A 85 -17.60 -4.50 7.30
N LEU A 86 -16.46 -4.10 6.75
CA LEU A 86 -16.03 -4.49 5.41
C LEU A 86 -15.13 -5.73 5.41
N ASP A 87 -14.78 -6.20 6.61
CA ASP A 87 -13.99 -7.40 6.83
C ASP A 87 -12.65 -7.43 6.09
N PRO A 88 -11.78 -6.42 6.27
CA PRO A 88 -10.46 -6.46 5.69
C PRO A 88 -9.56 -7.40 6.48
N GLN A 89 -8.53 -7.92 5.84
CA GLN A 89 -7.54 -8.78 6.49
C GLN A 89 -6.25 -8.03 6.80
N TRP A 90 -5.98 -6.96 6.05
CA TRP A 90 -4.76 -6.19 6.21
C TRP A 90 -5.02 -4.69 6.19
N SER A 91 -4.19 -3.96 6.91
CA SER A 91 -4.13 -2.50 6.78
C SER A 91 -2.66 -2.11 6.65
N ILE A 92 -2.43 -0.99 5.99
CA ILE A 92 -1.08 -0.45 5.84
C ILE A 92 -1.18 1.07 5.82
N ASN A 93 -0.31 1.71 6.60
CA ASN A 93 -0.23 3.17 6.57
C ASN A 93 0.59 3.60 5.36
N LEU A 94 0.32 4.78 4.86
CA LEU A 94 1.12 5.40 3.81
C LEU A 94 2.06 6.40 4.44
N GLU A 95 3.25 6.49 3.90
CA GLU A 95 4.28 7.42 4.36
C GLU A 95 4.47 8.54 3.37
N GLY A 96 4.97 9.67 3.84
CA GLY A 96 5.16 10.84 2.99
C GLY A 96 3.91 11.71 2.96
N LEU A 97 4.01 12.79 2.23
CA LEU A 97 2.90 13.73 2.05
C LEU A 97 2.88 14.19 0.60
N PRO A 98 1.71 14.34 0.00
CA PRO A 98 1.63 14.96 -1.31
C PRO A 98 2.12 16.41 -1.26
N GLU A 99 2.67 16.89 -2.35
CA GLU A 99 3.14 18.28 -2.43
C GLU A 99 1.98 19.25 -2.49
N GLY A 100 2.21 20.44 -1.98
CA GLY A 100 1.22 21.51 -2.08
C GLY A 100 0.08 21.45 -1.09
N LEU A 101 0.19 20.62 -0.06
CA LEU A 101 -0.85 20.55 0.95
C LEU A 101 -0.82 21.75 1.88
N SER A 102 -1.99 22.17 2.30
CA SER A 102 -2.16 23.21 3.31
C SER A 102 -2.83 22.61 4.55
N PRO A 103 -2.69 23.23 5.71
CA PRO A 103 -3.40 22.74 6.90
C PRO A 103 -4.89 22.59 6.61
N GLY A 104 -5.46 21.48 7.02
CA GLY A 104 -6.85 21.15 6.74
C GLY A 104 -7.06 20.32 5.48
N SER A 105 -6.04 20.19 4.63
CA SER A 105 -6.13 19.31 3.46
C SER A 105 -6.12 17.86 3.86
N THR A 106 -6.76 17.02 3.06
CA THR A 106 -6.78 15.58 3.32
C THR A 106 -5.92 14.84 2.29
N TYR A 107 -5.44 13.70 2.67
CA TYR A 107 -4.62 12.85 1.82
C TYR A 107 -4.80 11.39 2.24
N PRO A 108 -4.54 10.42 1.35
CA PRO A 108 -4.69 9.02 1.73
C PRO A 108 -3.74 8.65 2.87
N GLY A 109 -4.29 8.09 3.93
CA GLY A 109 -3.52 7.75 5.13
C GLY A 109 -3.30 6.27 5.32
N ASP A 110 -4.37 5.49 5.23
CA ASP A 110 -4.29 4.04 5.44
C ASP A 110 -5.10 3.32 4.38
N VAL A 111 -4.59 2.20 3.91
CA VAL A 111 -5.26 1.38 2.91
C VAL A 111 -5.66 0.06 3.55
N PHE A 112 -6.87 -0.37 3.29
CA PHE A 112 -7.42 -1.61 3.83
C PHE A 112 -7.62 -2.61 2.70
N TYR A 113 -7.10 -3.82 2.91
CA TYR A 113 -7.13 -4.86 1.88
C TYR A 113 -7.93 -6.06 2.32
N ARG A 114 -8.61 -6.67 1.37
CA ARG A 114 -9.19 -7.99 1.51
C ARG A 114 -8.36 -8.98 0.72
N GLU A 115 -8.24 -10.17 1.25
CA GLU A 115 -7.64 -11.27 0.51
C GLU A 115 -8.73 -11.99 -0.26
N THR A 116 -8.49 -12.22 -1.54
CA THR A 116 -9.40 -12.97 -2.39
C THR A 116 -8.63 -14.06 -3.09
N ASP A 117 -9.31 -14.94 -3.80
CA ASP A 117 -8.67 -15.98 -4.58
C ASP A 117 -7.76 -15.41 -5.66
N GLU A 118 -7.98 -14.17 -6.04
CA GLU A 118 -7.18 -13.49 -7.05
C GLU A 118 -6.07 -12.64 -6.47
N GLY A 119 -5.96 -12.57 -5.17
CA GLY A 119 -4.95 -11.77 -4.47
C GLY A 119 -5.57 -10.70 -3.59
N LEU A 120 -4.79 -9.70 -3.28
CA LEU A 120 -5.26 -8.60 -2.44
C LEU A 120 -6.01 -7.56 -3.27
N CYS A 121 -7.06 -7.01 -2.70
CA CYS A 121 -7.73 -5.86 -3.31
C CYS A 121 -8.07 -4.83 -2.25
N VAL A 122 -8.14 -3.58 -2.66
CA VAL A 122 -8.46 -2.45 -1.78
C VAL A 122 -9.95 -2.41 -1.51
N ILE A 123 -10.34 -2.47 -0.24
CA ILE A 123 -11.74 -2.40 0.15
C ILE A 123 -12.10 -1.01 0.67
N ASP A 124 -11.17 -0.29 1.24
CA ASP A 124 -11.39 1.07 1.73
C ASP A 124 -10.07 1.81 1.90
N ILE A 125 -10.14 3.11 2.00
CA ILE A 125 -9.01 3.99 2.30
C ILE A 125 -9.47 4.96 3.38
N ALA A 126 -8.68 5.10 4.44
CA ALA A 126 -8.91 6.11 5.45
C ALA A 126 -8.06 7.33 5.11
N TRP A 127 -8.71 8.47 4.96
CA TRP A 127 -8.03 9.71 4.64
C TRP A 127 -7.59 10.41 5.91
N SER A 128 -6.40 10.96 5.87
CA SER A 128 -5.84 11.72 6.98
C SER A 128 -5.93 13.21 6.69
N THR A 129 -5.91 14.01 7.73
CA THR A 129 -5.96 15.47 7.59
C THR A 129 -4.63 16.05 8.02
N LEU A 130 -4.09 16.96 7.24
CA LEU A 130 -2.86 17.67 7.61
C LEU A 130 -3.16 18.65 8.72
N VAL A 131 -2.48 18.49 9.83
CA VAL A 131 -2.67 19.33 10.99
C VAL A 131 -1.58 20.36 11.04
N ASP A 132 -1.94 21.56 11.43
CA ASP A 132 -0.95 22.61 11.61
C ASP A 132 -0.35 22.42 12.99
N VAL A 133 0.93 22.14 13.02
CA VAL A 133 1.60 21.91 14.27
C VAL A 133 2.46 23.09 14.64
N GLY A 134 2.33 24.16 13.99
CA GLY A 134 3.14 25.35 14.15
C GLY A 134 2.92 26.15 15.42
#